data_ace6c7d4be68e361b29d381fef082a66
#
_entry.id   ace6c7d4be68e361b29d381fef082a66
#
_cell.length_a   1.000
_cell.length_b   1.000
_cell.length_c   1.000
_cell.angle_alpha   90.00
_cell.angle_beta   90.00
_cell.angle_gamma   90.00
#
_symmetry.space_group_name_H-M   'P 1'
#
loop_
_entity.id
_entity.type
_entity.pdbx_description
1 polymer ?
#
loop_
_entity_poly.entity_id
_entity_poly.type
_entity_poly.pdbx_seq_one_letter_code
_entity_poly.pdbx_strand_id
1 'polypeptide(L)'
;MSETYLSSFHSAAQHGPRPLPLFLSLLRSETATSPERRAAALAGLKAYQEAERPAGRVARPAIATAGRASLRDYGGSGVPVVFVPSLINPPFILDLAPGNSLLEWLATQGVRPLLVDWGTPGPEDRDQGIDHHIAALLLPLLDALDEPPILAGYCLGGTLAMAAASLRPVRGLVTIAAPWRFRRYGDFARAAIAAQWEAARPACDQLGLVPMEVLQSGFWQLDPARTIAKFERFAKLAPGSDPARAFLALEDWANAGAPLTYSAGAEMFERFFRGDRPGGGRWWVKGTRILPSRLACPALELLSTTDRIVPAATAAGLAERRSLALGHVGMIVGGRAREMVWQPLRDWLLAAAHTK
;
A
#
# COMPACT_ATOMS: atom_id res chain seq x y z
N MET A 1 -34.80 -20.13 33.93
CA MET A 1 -33.92 -19.03 34.32
C MET A 1 -32.56 -19.31 33.76
N SER A 2 -32.29 -19.02 32.50
CA SER A 2 -30.93 -19.11 31.92
C SER A 2 -30.84 -18.55 30.48
N GLU A 3 -31.34 -17.38 30.21
CA GLU A 3 -31.23 -16.73 28.89
C GLU A 3 -30.72 -15.28 28.91
N THR A 4 -30.27 -14.79 30.07
CA THR A 4 -29.99 -13.34 30.20
C THR A 4 -28.50 -13.00 30.31
N TYR A 5 -27.56 -13.97 30.12
CA TYR A 5 -26.14 -13.70 30.31
C TYR A 5 -25.29 -13.63 29.03
N LEU A 6 -25.88 -13.82 27.85
CA LEU A 6 -25.12 -13.81 26.58
C LEU A 6 -25.30 -12.55 25.72
N SER A 7 -26.07 -11.57 26.14
CA SER A 7 -26.39 -10.40 25.29
C SER A 7 -25.56 -9.13 25.55
N SER A 8 -24.56 -9.15 26.42
CA SER A 8 -23.78 -7.96 26.76
C SER A 8 -22.30 -7.97 26.34
N PHE A 9 -21.83 -9.00 25.67
CA PHE A 9 -20.53 -8.94 25.00
C PHE A 9 -20.67 -8.30 23.62
N HIS A 10 -21.03 -7.04 23.56
CA HIS A 10 -20.63 -6.20 22.46
C HIS A 10 -19.10 -6.11 22.57
N SER A 11 -18.39 -6.95 21.79
CA SER A 11 -16.94 -6.79 21.65
C SER A 11 -16.73 -5.40 21.08
N ALA A 12 -16.36 -4.45 21.92
CA ALA A 12 -15.85 -3.17 21.44
C ALA A 12 -14.72 -3.50 20.45
N ALA A 13 -14.80 -2.95 19.25
CA ALA A 13 -13.78 -3.16 18.24
C ALA A 13 -12.43 -2.82 18.86
N GLN A 14 -11.56 -3.81 19.01
CA GLN A 14 -10.24 -3.61 19.61
C GLN A 14 -9.34 -2.99 18.56
N HIS A 15 -9.20 -1.67 18.59
CA HIS A 15 -8.21 -0.97 17.80
C HIS A 15 -6.85 -1.10 18.48
N GLY A 16 -5.83 -1.52 17.74
CA GLY A 16 -4.48 -1.67 18.30
C GLY A 16 -3.46 -2.00 17.21
N PRO A 17 -2.17 -1.73 17.46
CA PRO A 17 -1.09 -2.18 16.59
C PRO A 17 -1.13 -3.71 16.45
N ARG A 18 -0.95 -4.22 15.23
CA ARG A 18 -1.01 -5.65 14.93
C ARG A 18 0.33 -6.12 14.37
N PRO A 19 0.98 -7.14 14.96
CA PRO A 19 0.55 -7.89 16.16
C PRO A 19 0.88 -7.17 17.47
N LEU A 20 -0.07 -7.03 18.36
CA LEU A 20 0.10 -6.31 19.63
C LEU A 20 1.25 -6.86 20.52
N PRO A 21 1.47 -8.17 20.66
CA PRO A 21 2.58 -8.69 21.46
C PRO A 21 3.95 -8.20 20.97
N LEU A 22 4.17 -8.14 19.66
CA LEU A 22 5.41 -7.61 19.10
C LEU A 22 5.54 -6.12 19.35
N PHE A 23 4.46 -5.34 19.20
CA PHE A 23 4.46 -3.92 19.51
C PHE A 23 4.86 -3.65 20.98
N LEU A 24 4.27 -4.39 21.92
CA LEU A 24 4.62 -4.29 23.35
C LEU A 24 6.06 -4.69 23.64
N SER A 25 6.60 -5.66 22.90
CA SER A 25 8.02 -6.03 22.99
C SER A 25 8.93 -4.90 22.50
N LEU A 26 8.63 -4.31 21.35
CA LEU A 26 9.34 -3.13 20.83
C LEU A 26 9.24 -1.95 21.79
N LEU A 27 8.05 -1.67 22.33
CA LEU A 27 7.86 -0.61 23.30
C LEU A 27 8.76 -0.81 24.52
N ARG A 28 8.84 -2.03 25.05
CA ARG A 28 9.71 -2.37 26.18
C ARG A 28 11.18 -2.12 25.85
N SER A 29 11.66 -2.58 24.69
CA SER A 29 13.06 -2.43 24.29
C SER A 29 13.43 -0.96 24.02
N GLU A 30 12.61 -0.24 23.26
CA GLU A 30 12.86 1.15 22.86
C GLU A 30 12.74 2.16 24.02
N THR A 31 12.14 1.74 25.12
CA THR A 31 11.96 2.56 26.34
C THR A 31 12.63 1.97 27.57
N ALA A 32 13.58 1.04 27.38
CA ALA A 32 14.22 0.31 28.48
C ALA A 32 14.86 1.23 29.54
N THR A 33 15.45 2.32 29.08
CA THR A 33 16.18 3.29 29.94
C THR A 33 15.35 4.52 30.31
N SER A 34 14.07 4.62 29.93
CA SER A 34 13.23 5.78 30.22
C SER A 34 11.78 5.37 30.55
N PRO A 35 11.51 5.26 31.89
CA PRO A 35 10.15 5.02 32.39
C PRO A 35 9.13 6.06 31.89
N GLU A 36 9.56 7.33 31.77
CA GLU A 36 8.71 8.44 31.31
C GLU A 36 8.26 8.23 29.86
N ARG A 37 9.19 7.84 28.95
CA ARG A 37 8.86 7.52 27.58
C ARG A 37 7.93 6.32 27.50
N ARG A 38 8.17 5.29 28.33
CA ARG A 38 7.31 4.12 28.42
C ARG A 38 5.90 4.51 28.83
N ALA A 39 5.73 5.33 29.86
CA ALA A 39 4.45 5.81 30.32
C ALA A 39 3.73 6.62 29.22
N ALA A 40 4.44 7.52 28.53
CA ALA A 40 3.90 8.31 27.44
C ALA A 40 3.45 7.45 26.26
N ALA A 41 4.24 6.44 25.86
CA ALA A 41 3.87 5.53 24.78
C ALA A 41 2.65 4.66 25.12
N LEU A 42 2.56 4.17 26.36
CA LEU A 42 1.38 3.42 26.84
C LEU A 42 0.14 4.30 26.93
N ALA A 43 0.27 5.55 27.37
CA ALA A 43 -0.83 6.52 27.38
C ALA A 43 -1.32 6.78 25.94
N GLY A 44 -0.40 6.94 24.98
CA GLY A 44 -0.75 7.10 23.59
C GLY A 44 -1.42 5.86 22.97
N LEU A 45 -0.96 4.68 23.33
CA LEU A 45 -1.60 3.42 22.90
C LEU A 45 -3.03 3.34 23.46
N LYS A 46 -3.21 3.63 24.74
CA LYS A 46 -4.53 3.65 25.38
C LYS A 46 -5.44 4.67 24.70
N ALA A 47 -4.97 5.91 24.53
CA ALA A 47 -5.72 6.95 23.84
C ALA A 47 -6.12 6.53 22.41
N TYR A 48 -5.24 5.84 21.68
CA TYR A 48 -5.55 5.29 20.36
C TYR A 48 -6.65 4.23 20.42
N GLN A 49 -6.61 3.32 21.39
CA GLN A 49 -7.61 2.26 21.54
C GLN A 49 -8.98 2.81 21.90
N GLU A 50 -9.03 3.84 22.75
CA GLU A 50 -10.26 4.45 23.29
C GLU A 50 -10.83 5.57 22.40
N ALA A 51 -10.05 6.05 21.41
CA ALA A 51 -10.51 7.14 20.56
C ALA A 51 -11.74 6.76 19.74
N GLU A 52 -12.69 7.67 19.66
CA GLU A 52 -13.84 7.53 18.75
C GLU A 52 -13.39 7.52 17.29
N ARG A 53 -13.99 6.64 16.49
CA ARG A 53 -13.80 6.59 15.05
C ARG A 53 -15.01 7.17 14.35
N PRO A 54 -14.82 8.00 13.32
CA PRO A 54 -15.93 8.43 12.48
C PRO A 54 -16.59 7.19 11.84
N ALA A 55 -17.84 7.35 11.42
CA ALA A 55 -18.53 6.30 10.66
C ALA A 55 -17.67 5.81 9.50
N GLY A 56 -17.70 4.51 9.27
CA GLY A 56 -16.92 3.87 8.23
C GLY A 56 -17.13 4.50 6.85
N ARG A 57 -16.13 4.48 6.01
CA ARG A 57 -16.21 4.98 4.63
C ARG A 57 -17.20 4.15 3.82
N VAL A 58 -18.07 4.82 3.10
CA VAL A 58 -18.90 4.16 2.09
C VAL A 58 -18.01 3.86 0.88
N ALA A 59 -17.94 2.59 0.51
CA ALA A 59 -17.20 2.18 -0.68
C ALA A 59 -17.78 2.84 -1.94
N ARG A 60 -16.91 3.36 -2.81
CA ARG A 60 -17.32 3.92 -4.10
C ARG A 60 -17.91 2.81 -5.00
N PRO A 61 -18.82 3.15 -5.92
CA PRO A 61 -19.40 2.17 -6.83
C PRO A 61 -18.33 1.40 -7.59
N ALA A 62 -18.53 0.10 -7.74
CA ALA A 62 -17.71 -0.73 -8.63
C ALA A 62 -18.32 -0.67 -10.03
N ILE A 63 -17.51 -0.31 -11.03
CA ILE A 63 -17.91 -0.28 -12.44
C ILE A 63 -17.50 -1.56 -13.19
N ALA A 64 -16.56 -2.32 -12.63
CA ALA A 64 -16.14 -3.62 -13.15
C ALA A 64 -15.67 -4.52 -11.99
N THR A 65 -15.75 -5.84 -12.20
CA THR A 65 -15.26 -6.84 -11.26
C THR A 65 -14.51 -7.96 -12.00
N ALA A 66 -13.48 -8.50 -11.35
CA ALA A 66 -12.74 -9.66 -11.85
C ALA A 66 -12.32 -10.52 -10.65
N GLY A 67 -12.94 -11.69 -10.53
CA GLY A 67 -12.81 -12.51 -9.30
C GLY A 67 -13.21 -11.70 -8.07
N ARG A 68 -12.32 -11.62 -7.07
CA ARG A 68 -12.54 -10.81 -5.87
C ARG A 68 -12.22 -9.31 -6.06
N ALA A 69 -11.50 -8.96 -7.13
CA ALA A 69 -11.11 -7.58 -7.38
C ALA A 69 -12.23 -6.76 -8.02
N SER A 70 -12.25 -5.47 -7.74
CA SER A 70 -13.17 -4.52 -8.35
C SER A 70 -12.48 -3.23 -8.76
N LEU A 71 -13.04 -2.53 -9.74
CA LEU A 71 -12.63 -1.20 -10.18
C LEU A 71 -13.66 -0.18 -9.71
N ARG A 72 -13.26 0.69 -8.79
CA ARG A 72 -14.14 1.66 -8.13
C ARG A 72 -14.01 3.04 -8.75
N ASP A 73 -15.12 3.67 -9.09
CA ASP A 73 -15.16 4.97 -9.75
C ASP A 73 -15.31 6.11 -8.73
N TYR A 74 -14.41 7.08 -8.79
CA TYR A 74 -14.42 8.28 -7.97
C TYR A 74 -15.13 9.47 -8.65
N GLY A 75 -15.69 9.25 -9.85
CA GLY A 75 -16.27 10.32 -10.67
C GLY A 75 -15.20 11.16 -11.36
N GLY A 76 -15.58 12.39 -11.68
CA GLY A 76 -14.72 13.27 -12.50
C GLY A 76 -14.97 13.09 -14.00
N SER A 77 -14.07 13.65 -14.82
CA SER A 77 -14.19 13.66 -16.28
C SER A 77 -12.83 13.40 -16.94
N GLY A 78 -12.84 13.16 -18.25
CA GLY A 78 -11.61 12.92 -19.02
C GLY A 78 -11.20 11.45 -19.08
N VAL A 79 -9.97 11.23 -19.50
CA VAL A 79 -9.40 9.88 -19.66
C VAL A 79 -9.35 9.15 -18.32
N PRO A 80 -9.77 7.87 -18.26
CA PRO A 80 -9.69 7.10 -17.03
C PRO A 80 -8.24 6.91 -16.57
N VAL A 81 -8.00 7.17 -15.30
CA VAL A 81 -6.72 6.92 -14.63
C VAL A 81 -6.92 5.82 -13.60
N VAL A 82 -6.41 4.63 -13.89
CA VAL A 82 -6.52 3.48 -13.00
C VAL A 82 -5.39 3.49 -11.98
N PHE A 83 -5.75 3.72 -10.73
CA PHE A 83 -4.84 3.64 -9.60
C PHE A 83 -4.71 2.19 -9.15
N VAL A 84 -3.49 1.68 -9.22
CA VAL A 84 -3.12 0.31 -8.81
C VAL A 84 -2.39 0.38 -7.47
N PRO A 85 -3.06 0.10 -6.35
CA PRO A 85 -2.44 0.08 -5.04
C PRO A 85 -1.57 -1.15 -4.83
N SER A 86 -0.77 -1.14 -3.77
CA SER A 86 -0.06 -2.33 -3.32
C SER A 86 -1.04 -3.46 -2.97
N LEU A 87 -0.56 -4.70 -3.04
CA LEU A 87 -1.25 -5.86 -2.44
C LEU A 87 -1.12 -5.86 -0.91
N ILE A 88 -0.15 -5.09 -0.38
CA ILE A 88 0.12 -4.93 1.03
C ILE A 88 -0.59 -3.68 1.51
N ASN A 89 -1.32 -3.75 2.59
CA ASN A 89 -2.17 -2.68 3.12
C ASN A 89 -3.36 -2.31 2.22
N PRO A 90 -4.43 -1.80 2.79
CA PRO A 90 -5.65 -1.51 2.04
C PRO A 90 -5.47 -0.40 1.00
N PRO A 91 -6.24 -0.43 -0.10
CA PRO A 91 -6.15 0.56 -1.18
C PRO A 91 -6.54 1.97 -0.74
N PHE A 92 -7.28 2.11 0.36
CA PHE A 92 -7.81 3.41 0.79
C PHE A 92 -6.77 4.39 1.34
N ILE A 93 -5.45 4.09 1.32
CA ILE A 93 -4.42 5.11 1.53
C ILE A 93 -4.53 6.23 0.49
N LEU A 94 -4.95 5.90 -0.73
CA LEU A 94 -5.16 6.86 -1.82
C LEU A 94 -6.42 7.72 -1.62
N ASP A 95 -7.26 7.32 -0.65
CA ASP A 95 -8.51 7.95 -0.25
C ASP A 95 -8.66 7.90 1.28
N LEU A 96 -7.69 8.44 2.03
CA LEU A 96 -7.52 8.15 3.46
C LEU A 96 -8.59 8.77 4.34
N ALA A 97 -8.93 10.04 4.14
CA ALA A 97 -9.87 10.78 4.96
C ALA A 97 -10.51 11.95 4.17
N PRO A 98 -11.68 12.45 4.57
CA PRO A 98 -12.23 13.68 3.99
C PRO A 98 -11.19 14.80 4.00
N GLY A 99 -10.98 15.45 2.85
CA GLY A 99 -9.96 16.47 2.67
C GLY A 99 -8.51 15.94 2.50
N ASN A 100 -8.27 14.66 2.73
CA ASN A 100 -6.99 13.97 2.49
C ASN A 100 -7.19 12.72 1.62
N SER A 101 -7.77 12.93 0.44
CA SER A 101 -8.01 11.94 -0.60
C SER A 101 -7.41 12.44 -1.91
N LEU A 102 -6.38 11.75 -2.40
CA LEU A 102 -5.80 12.02 -3.71
C LEU A 102 -6.84 11.82 -4.81
N LEU A 103 -7.63 10.76 -4.71
CA LEU A 103 -8.59 10.38 -5.75
C LEU A 103 -9.76 11.38 -5.82
N GLU A 104 -10.36 11.74 -4.69
CA GLU A 104 -11.42 12.75 -4.66
C GLU A 104 -10.91 14.10 -5.17
N TRP A 105 -9.69 14.49 -4.79
CA TRP A 105 -9.10 15.74 -5.28
C TRP A 105 -8.89 15.69 -6.78
N LEU A 106 -8.32 14.60 -7.34
CA LEU A 106 -8.12 14.46 -8.79
C LEU A 106 -9.44 14.51 -9.57
N ALA A 107 -10.52 13.92 -9.02
CA ALA A 107 -11.84 13.97 -9.65
C ALA A 107 -12.35 15.42 -9.82
N THR A 108 -11.96 16.35 -8.94
CA THR A 108 -12.28 17.77 -9.05
C THR A 108 -11.34 18.53 -9.99
N GLN A 109 -10.31 17.88 -10.53
CA GLN A 109 -9.25 18.50 -11.33
C GLN A 109 -9.30 18.10 -12.83
N GLY A 110 -10.41 17.59 -13.32
CA GLY A 110 -10.55 17.15 -14.71
C GLY A 110 -9.92 15.78 -15.01
N VAL A 111 -9.73 14.97 -13.99
CA VAL A 111 -9.29 13.57 -14.10
C VAL A 111 -10.43 12.65 -13.69
N ARG A 112 -10.54 11.47 -14.29
CA ARG A 112 -11.46 10.40 -13.86
C ARG A 112 -10.67 9.30 -13.14
N PRO A 113 -10.47 9.38 -11.81
CA PRO A 113 -9.72 8.38 -11.07
C PRO A 113 -10.56 7.12 -10.83
N LEU A 114 -9.98 5.98 -11.14
CA LEU A 114 -10.52 4.65 -10.86
C LEU A 114 -9.56 3.93 -9.91
N LEU A 115 -10.05 3.30 -8.87
CA LEU A 115 -9.23 2.59 -7.89
C LEU A 115 -9.43 1.08 -8.01
N VAL A 116 -8.35 0.34 -8.16
CA VAL A 116 -8.36 -1.11 -8.00
C VAL A 116 -8.49 -1.44 -6.51
N ASP A 117 -9.55 -2.16 -6.18
CA ASP A 117 -9.73 -2.79 -4.88
C ASP A 117 -9.51 -4.30 -5.09
N TRP A 118 -8.44 -4.84 -4.51
CA TRP A 118 -8.05 -6.24 -4.70
C TRP A 118 -8.97 -7.25 -4.02
N GLY A 119 -9.87 -6.76 -3.15
CA GLY A 119 -10.67 -7.61 -2.27
C GLY A 119 -9.82 -8.31 -1.22
N THR A 120 -10.46 -9.15 -0.42
CA THR A 120 -9.78 -9.94 0.61
C THR A 120 -9.67 -11.39 0.14
N PRO A 121 -8.46 -11.94 0.00
CA PRO A 121 -8.30 -13.34 -0.37
C PRO A 121 -8.66 -14.27 0.78
N GLY A 122 -9.20 -15.45 0.45
CA GLY A 122 -9.36 -16.57 1.36
C GLY A 122 -8.30 -17.65 1.16
N PRO A 123 -8.29 -18.71 1.99
CA PRO A 123 -7.40 -19.87 1.84
C PRO A 123 -7.54 -20.57 0.47
N GLU A 124 -8.70 -20.51 -0.14
CA GLU A 124 -9.01 -21.02 -1.48
C GLU A 124 -8.24 -20.30 -2.59
N ASP A 125 -7.81 -19.07 -2.35
CA ASP A 125 -7.01 -18.28 -3.28
C ASP A 125 -5.50 -18.57 -3.17
N ARG A 126 -5.10 -19.52 -2.36
CA ARG A 126 -3.71 -19.89 -2.00
C ARG A 126 -2.74 -19.81 -3.17
N ASP A 127 -3.10 -20.37 -4.32
CA ASP A 127 -2.21 -20.54 -5.47
C ASP A 127 -2.19 -19.34 -6.43
N GLN A 128 -2.91 -18.28 -6.09
CA GLN A 128 -2.94 -17.06 -6.89
C GLN A 128 -1.68 -16.22 -6.65
N GLY A 129 -0.68 -16.36 -7.52
CA GLY A 129 0.57 -15.61 -7.49
C GLY A 129 0.42 -14.15 -7.93
N ILE A 130 1.53 -13.42 -7.98
CA ILE A 130 1.55 -12.03 -8.47
C ILE A 130 1.16 -11.97 -9.94
N ASP A 131 1.57 -12.94 -10.74
CA ASP A 131 1.17 -13.06 -12.14
C ASP A 131 -0.35 -13.28 -12.29
N HIS A 132 -0.98 -14.06 -11.40
CA HIS A 132 -2.44 -14.21 -11.36
C HIS A 132 -3.14 -12.89 -11.06
N HIS A 133 -2.65 -12.11 -10.07
CA HIS A 133 -3.22 -10.80 -9.76
C HIS A 133 -3.18 -9.85 -10.96
N ILE A 134 -2.13 -9.93 -11.76
CA ILE A 134 -2.04 -9.14 -13.00
C ILE A 134 -2.98 -9.73 -14.07
N ALA A 135 -2.83 -11.01 -14.39
CA ALA A 135 -3.43 -11.64 -15.56
C ALA A 135 -4.93 -11.90 -15.43
N ALA A 136 -5.39 -12.29 -14.24
CA ALA A 136 -6.76 -12.72 -13.98
C ALA A 136 -7.60 -11.69 -13.20
N LEU A 137 -6.95 -10.74 -12.52
CA LEU A 137 -7.67 -9.70 -11.80
C LEU A 137 -7.49 -8.33 -12.46
N LEU A 138 -6.25 -7.83 -12.64
CA LEU A 138 -6.02 -6.49 -13.15
C LEU A 138 -6.38 -6.33 -14.63
N LEU A 139 -5.87 -7.20 -15.51
CA LEU A 139 -6.10 -7.04 -16.94
C LEU A 139 -7.60 -7.09 -17.31
N PRO A 140 -8.45 -7.99 -16.77
CA PRO A 140 -9.87 -7.94 -17.05
C PRO A 140 -10.57 -6.65 -16.58
N LEU A 141 -10.11 -6.04 -15.46
CA LEU A 141 -10.63 -4.73 -15.04
C LEU A 141 -10.27 -3.63 -16.03
N LEU A 142 -9.07 -3.69 -16.64
CA LEU A 142 -8.66 -2.75 -17.69
C LEU A 142 -9.42 -3.00 -19.00
N ASP A 143 -9.64 -4.27 -19.36
CA ASP A 143 -10.36 -4.67 -20.56
C ASP A 143 -11.86 -4.30 -20.51
N ALA A 144 -12.40 -3.98 -19.31
CA ALA A 144 -13.77 -3.50 -19.12
C ALA A 144 -13.94 -1.99 -19.38
N LEU A 145 -12.86 -1.26 -19.69
CA LEU A 145 -12.91 0.15 -20.03
C LEU A 145 -13.05 0.34 -21.54
N ASP A 146 -13.84 1.33 -21.95
CA ASP A 146 -14.10 1.64 -23.37
C ASP A 146 -12.86 2.20 -24.09
N GLU A 147 -11.88 2.71 -23.35
CA GLU A 147 -10.65 3.29 -23.90
C GLU A 147 -9.42 2.95 -23.05
N PRO A 148 -8.22 2.92 -23.66
CA PRO A 148 -6.99 2.68 -22.92
C PRO A 148 -6.81 3.71 -21.80
N PRO A 149 -6.64 3.27 -20.54
CA PRO A 149 -6.44 4.17 -19.41
C PRO A 149 -4.98 4.65 -19.31
N ILE A 150 -4.76 5.64 -18.43
CA ILE A 150 -3.45 5.85 -17.80
C ILE A 150 -3.39 4.97 -16.55
N LEU A 151 -2.25 4.30 -16.29
CA LEU A 151 -2.04 3.56 -15.06
C LEU A 151 -1.22 4.39 -14.07
N ALA A 152 -1.64 4.42 -12.82
CA ALA A 152 -0.89 5.06 -11.72
C ALA A 152 -0.70 4.05 -10.59
N GLY A 153 0.50 3.46 -10.48
CA GLY A 153 0.78 2.42 -9.49
C GLY A 153 1.54 2.95 -8.28
N TYR A 154 1.07 2.63 -7.08
CA TYR A 154 1.72 3.01 -5.82
C TYR A 154 2.37 1.81 -5.13
N CYS A 155 3.61 1.97 -4.65
CA CYS A 155 4.37 0.92 -3.99
C CYS A 155 4.48 -0.33 -4.90
N LEU A 156 4.26 -1.54 -4.40
CA LEU A 156 4.23 -2.76 -5.21
C LEU A 156 3.21 -2.68 -6.36
N GLY A 157 2.14 -1.91 -6.19
CA GLY A 157 1.17 -1.64 -7.27
C GLY A 157 1.80 -0.99 -8.50
N GLY A 158 2.87 -0.20 -8.35
CA GLY A 158 3.62 0.33 -9.49
C GLY A 158 4.38 -0.74 -10.26
N THR A 159 4.90 -1.75 -9.56
CA THR A 159 5.51 -2.93 -10.19
C THR A 159 4.47 -3.71 -11.01
N LEU A 160 3.26 -3.90 -10.45
CA LEU A 160 2.15 -4.57 -11.12
C LEU A 160 1.63 -3.75 -12.32
N ALA A 161 1.47 -2.43 -12.15
CA ALA A 161 1.03 -1.52 -13.22
C ALA A 161 2.01 -1.53 -14.41
N MET A 162 3.31 -1.59 -14.14
CA MET A 162 4.34 -1.69 -15.18
C MET A 162 4.22 -3.00 -15.98
N ALA A 163 3.91 -4.12 -15.30
CA ALA A 163 3.64 -5.37 -16.00
C ALA A 163 2.36 -5.29 -16.83
N ALA A 164 1.29 -4.72 -16.30
CA ALA A 164 0.04 -4.52 -17.05
C ALA A 164 0.24 -3.64 -18.29
N ALA A 165 0.98 -2.53 -18.17
CA ALA A 165 1.33 -1.64 -19.29
C ALA A 165 2.22 -2.32 -20.35
N SER A 166 2.94 -3.38 -19.98
CA SER A 166 3.70 -4.20 -20.94
C SER A 166 2.85 -5.23 -21.67
N LEU A 167 1.62 -5.48 -21.20
CA LEU A 167 0.71 -6.51 -21.71
C LEU A 167 -0.53 -5.95 -22.40
N ARG A 168 -0.84 -4.69 -22.18
CA ARG A 168 -2.01 -3.99 -22.75
C ARG A 168 -1.63 -2.57 -23.18
N PRO A 169 -2.24 -2.05 -24.23
CA PRO A 169 -2.13 -0.65 -24.58
C PRO A 169 -2.65 0.22 -23.42
N VAL A 170 -1.85 1.22 -23.04
CA VAL A 170 -2.22 2.25 -22.07
C VAL A 170 -1.74 3.61 -22.59
N ARG A 171 -2.42 4.68 -22.22
CA ARG A 171 -2.03 6.05 -22.63
C ARG A 171 -0.81 6.56 -21.90
N GLY A 172 -0.53 6.03 -20.72
CA GLY A 172 0.63 6.41 -19.93
C GLY A 172 0.76 5.55 -18.67
N LEU A 173 1.93 5.63 -18.04
CA LEU A 173 2.22 4.93 -16.79
C LEU A 173 2.86 5.89 -15.79
N VAL A 174 2.33 5.95 -14.59
CA VAL A 174 2.98 6.60 -13.45
C VAL A 174 3.30 5.55 -12.40
N THR A 175 4.52 5.57 -11.88
CA THR A 175 4.91 4.78 -10.72
C THR A 175 5.23 5.70 -9.55
N ILE A 176 4.66 5.45 -8.38
CA ILE A 176 4.84 6.26 -7.17
C ILE A 176 5.49 5.38 -6.11
N ALA A 177 6.72 5.68 -5.73
CA ALA A 177 7.49 4.92 -4.75
C ALA A 177 7.44 3.40 -5.01
N ALA A 178 7.66 2.98 -6.26
CA ALA A 178 7.53 1.59 -6.70
C ALA A 178 8.88 0.88 -6.75
N PRO A 179 9.00 -0.32 -6.15
CA PRO A 179 10.24 -1.09 -6.23
C PRO A 179 10.32 -1.84 -7.55
N TRP A 180 11.50 -1.85 -8.16
CA TRP A 180 11.79 -2.64 -9.35
C TRP A 180 13.08 -3.44 -9.21
N ARG A 181 14.20 -2.78 -8.81
CA ARG A 181 15.52 -3.40 -8.65
C ARG A 181 15.67 -3.86 -7.21
N PHE A 182 15.12 -5.01 -6.87
CA PHE A 182 15.08 -5.51 -5.49
C PHE A 182 16.47 -5.78 -4.90
N ARG A 183 17.48 -6.07 -5.72
CA ARG A 183 18.87 -6.16 -5.24
C ARG A 183 19.34 -4.85 -4.60
N ARG A 184 18.79 -3.71 -4.99
CA ARG A 184 19.16 -2.39 -4.49
C ARG A 184 18.61 -2.06 -3.09
N TYR A 185 17.87 -2.96 -2.48
CA TYR A 185 17.59 -2.88 -1.03
C TYR A 185 18.86 -3.10 -0.19
N GLY A 186 19.93 -3.66 -0.79
CA GLY A 186 21.17 -4.02 -0.12
C GLY A 186 21.10 -5.40 0.53
N ASP A 187 22.27 -6.00 0.74
CA ASP A 187 22.35 -7.39 1.19
C ASP A 187 21.85 -7.57 2.63
N PHE A 188 22.12 -6.61 3.51
CA PHE A 188 21.66 -6.66 4.91
C PHE A 188 20.12 -6.70 5.01
N ALA A 189 19.44 -5.75 4.35
CA ALA A 189 17.97 -5.71 4.38
C ALA A 189 17.36 -6.96 3.71
N ARG A 190 17.93 -7.41 2.61
CA ARG A 190 17.47 -8.63 1.91
C ARG A 190 17.67 -9.89 2.75
N ALA A 191 18.77 -9.98 3.48
CA ALA A 191 19.03 -11.10 4.40
C ALA A 191 18.03 -11.11 5.56
N ALA A 192 17.71 -9.94 6.13
CA ALA A 192 16.71 -9.82 7.18
C ALA A 192 15.31 -10.20 6.70
N ILE A 193 14.91 -9.74 5.50
CA ILE A 193 13.63 -10.11 4.87
C ILE A 193 13.57 -11.62 4.58
N ALA A 194 14.67 -12.21 4.11
CA ALA A 194 14.75 -13.65 3.85
C ALA A 194 14.62 -14.46 5.15
N ALA A 195 15.30 -14.06 6.23
CA ALA A 195 15.20 -14.72 7.54
C ALA A 195 13.76 -14.63 8.10
N GLN A 196 13.12 -13.47 7.98
CA GLN A 196 11.72 -13.29 8.37
C GLN A 196 10.79 -14.24 7.61
N TRP A 197 10.99 -14.36 6.29
CA TRP A 197 10.20 -15.27 5.45
C TRP A 197 10.41 -16.75 5.83
N GLU A 198 11.65 -17.17 5.99
CA GLU A 198 11.95 -18.57 6.39
C GLU A 198 11.29 -18.94 7.75
N ALA A 199 11.25 -18.00 8.68
CA ALA A 199 10.58 -18.20 9.96
C ALA A 199 9.05 -18.25 9.85
N ALA A 200 8.44 -17.44 8.98
CA ALA A 200 7.00 -17.36 8.82
C ALA A 200 6.43 -18.42 7.85
N ARG A 201 7.21 -18.85 6.87
CA ARG A 201 6.79 -19.67 5.74
C ARG A 201 6.02 -20.95 6.13
N PRO A 202 6.45 -21.75 7.14
CA PRO A 202 5.72 -22.98 7.47
C PRO A 202 4.28 -22.70 7.93
N ALA A 203 4.07 -21.66 8.74
CA ALA A 203 2.73 -21.28 9.18
C ALA A 203 1.90 -20.69 8.02
N CYS A 204 2.50 -19.83 7.19
CA CYS A 204 1.85 -19.26 6.02
C CYS A 204 1.43 -20.35 5.02
N ASP A 205 2.26 -21.39 4.86
CA ASP A 205 1.98 -22.54 4.00
C ASP A 205 0.74 -23.32 4.49
N GLN A 206 0.65 -23.60 5.78
CA GLN A 206 -0.51 -24.26 6.38
C GLN A 206 -1.79 -23.41 6.29
N LEU A 207 -1.66 -22.09 6.48
CA LEU A 207 -2.79 -21.16 6.38
C LEU A 207 -3.27 -20.91 4.94
N GLY A 208 -2.43 -21.18 3.93
CA GLY A 208 -2.69 -20.79 2.55
C GLY A 208 -2.60 -19.29 2.30
N LEU A 209 -2.18 -18.51 3.28
CA LEU A 209 -2.15 -17.04 3.29
C LEU A 209 -0.88 -16.55 3.98
N VAL A 210 -0.42 -15.36 3.61
CA VAL A 210 0.57 -14.61 4.38
C VAL A 210 -0.14 -13.52 5.19
N PRO A 211 -0.33 -13.71 6.50
CA PRO A 211 -0.99 -12.74 7.36
C PRO A 211 -0.33 -11.37 7.30
N MET A 212 -1.13 -10.31 7.42
CA MET A 212 -0.65 -8.93 7.44
C MET A 212 0.37 -8.70 8.56
N GLU A 213 0.24 -9.39 9.67
CA GLU A 213 1.14 -9.32 10.83
C GLU A 213 2.58 -9.71 10.48
N VAL A 214 2.78 -10.62 9.54
CA VAL A 214 4.11 -10.98 9.02
C VAL A 214 4.75 -9.78 8.32
N LEU A 215 3.98 -9.09 7.48
CA LEU A 215 4.46 -7.92 6.74
C LEU A 215 4.68 -6.71 7.66
N GLN A 216 3.75 -6.48 8.56
CA GLN A 216 3.78 -5.38 9.52
C GLN A 216 4.99 -5.46 10.45
N SER A 217 5.37 -6.66 10.89
CA SER A 217 6.55 -6.86 11.72
C SER A 217 7.84 -6.39 11.01
N GLY A 218 7.94 -6.63 9.71
CA GLY A 218 9.04 -6.12 8.88
C GLY A 218 9.06 -4.60 8.79
N PHE A 219 7.91 -3.95 8.62
CA PHE A 219 7.84 -2.49 8.58
C PHE A 219 8.26 -1.84 9.89
N TRP A 220 7.89 -2.40 11.04
CA TRP A 220 8.29 -1.87 12.34
C TRP A 220 9.79 -1.99 12.59
N GLN A 221 10.44 -3.02 12.06
CA GLN A 221 11.89 -3.22 12.17
C GLN A 221 12.70 -2.19 11.35
N LEU A 222 12.10 -1.52 10.37
CA LEU A 222 12.78 -0.45 9.62
C LEU A 222 13.08 0.79 10.49
N ASP A 223 12.23 1.07 11.48
CA ASP A 223 12.41 2.19 12.41
C ASP A 223 11.65 1.92 13.72
N PRO A 224 12.18 1.05 14.59
CA PRO A 224 11.54 0.72 15.88
C PRO A 224 11.32 1.94 16.77
N ALA A 225 12.32 2.81 16.86
CA ALA A 225 12.23 4.02 17.68
C ALA A 225 11.09 4.94 17.22
N ARG A 226 10.95 5.16 15.91
CA ARG A 226 9.87 5.96 15.34
C ARG A 226 8.51 5.29 15.54
N THR A 227 8.44 3.96 15.46
CA THR A 227 7.22 3.18 15.69
C THR A 227 6.67 3.43 17.09
N ILE A 228 7.51 3.59 18.09
CA ILE A 228 7.08 3.90 19.46
C ILE A 228 6.86 5.39 19.66
N ALA A 229 7.78 6.24 19.19
CA ALA A 229 7.72 7.69 19.38
C ALA A 229 6.46 8.34 18.78
N LYS A 230 5.82 7.73 17.76
CA LYS A 230 4.56 8.24 17.22
C LYS A 230 3.42 8.16 18.23
N PHE A 231 3.36 7.14 19.08
CA PHE A 231 2.38 7.03 20.17
C PHE A 231 2.71 7.98 21.32
N GLU A 232 3.99 8.18 21.65
CA GLU A 232 4.41 9.20 22.63
C GLU A 232 3.92 10.61 22.21
N ARG A 233 3.98 10.92 20.93
CA ARG A 233 3.45 12.18 20.37
C ARG A 233 1.94 12.23 20.37
N PHE A 234 1.29 11.12 20.01
CA PHE A 234 -0.17 11.06 19.99
C PHE A 234 -0.78 11.30 21.38
N ALA A 235 -0.16 10.81 22.43
CA ALA A 235 -0.57 11.07 23.82
C ALA A 235 -0.68 12.56 24.17
N LYS A 236 0.01 13.44 23.43
CA LYS A 236 0.05 14.89 23.67
C LYS A 236 -0.94 15.67 22.80
N LEU A 237 -1.62 15.00 21.86
CA LEU A 237 -2.59 15.65 20.99
C LEU A 237 -3.93 15.82 21.70
N ALA A 238 -4.58 16.94 21.46
CA ALA A 238 -5.94 17.14 21.93
C ALA A 238 -6.89 16.15 21.25
N PRO A 239 -7.72 15.40 22.00
CA PRO A 239 -8.70 14.50 21.42
C PRO A 239 -9.58 15.22 20.40
N GLY A 240 -9.87 14.56 19.25
CA GLY A 240 -10.70 15.14 18.20
C GLY A 240 -10.06 16.29 17.38
N SER A 241 -8.82 16.68 17.65
CA SER A 241 -8.08 17.64 16.81
C SER A 241 -7.76 17.05 15.43
N ASP A 242 -7.52 17.92 14.42
CA ASP A 242 -7.13 17.46 13.07
C ASP A 242 -5.87 16.56 13.08
N PRO A 243 -4.79 16.90 13.84
CA PRO A 243 -3.66 15.99 13.96
C PRO A 243 -4.01 14.64 14.60
N ALA A 244 -4.91 14.63 15.60
CA ALA A 244 -5.35 13.38 16.23
C ALA A 244 -6.17 12.53 15.24
N ARG A 245 -7.12 13.13 14.52
CA ARG A 245 -7.89 12.44 13.48
C ARG A 245 -7.01 11.88 12.37
N ALA A 246 -6.03 12.67 11.91
CA ALA A 246 -5.07 12.23 10.89
C ALA A 246 -4.23 11.03 11.37
N PHE A 247 -3.79 11.05 12.62
CA PHE A 247 -3.06 9.94 13.22
C PHE A 247 -3.94 8.67 13.28
N LEU A 248 -5.17 8.79 13.77
CA LEU A 248 -6.12 7.67 13.85
C LEU A 248 -6.36 7.04 12.47
N ALA A 249 -6.69 7.85 11.47
CA ALA A 249 -6.95 7.37 10.12
C ALA A 249 -5.74 6.62 9.53
N LEU A 250 -4.53 7.14 9.76
CA LEU A 250 -3.30 6.52 9.26
C LEU A 250 -2.97 5.22 10.00
N GLU A 251 -3.09 5.19 11.32
CA GLU A 251 -2.82 3.97 12.11
C GLU A 251 -3.88 2.90 11.84
N ASP A 252 -5.15 3.27 11.73
CA ASP A 252 -6.22 2.33 11.38
C ASP A 252 -5.96 1.73 9.99
N TRP A 253 -5.55 2.55 9.01
CA TRP A 253 -5.12 2.05 7.71
C TRP A 253 -3.93 1.09 7.81
N ALA A 254 -2.89 1.45 8.56
CA ALA A 254 -1.69 0.64 8.69
C ALA A 254 -1.97 -0.72 9.34
N ASN A 255 -3.00 -0.81 10.18
CA ASN A 255 -3.37 -2.02 10.91
C ASN A 255 -4.55 -2.80 10.27
N ALA A 256 -5.12 -2.33 9.17
CA ALA A 256 -6.31 -2.91 8.52
C ALA A 256 -5.98 -3.81 7.30
N GLY A 257 -4.73 -4.21 7.10
CA GLY A 257 -4.31 -4.97 5.91
C GLY A 257 -4.98 -6.33 5.80
N ALA A 258 -5.41 -6.67 4.57
CA ALA A 258 -5.75 -8.04 4.20
C ALA A 258 -4.49 -8.91 4.11
N PRO A 259 -4.58 -10.23 4.29
CA PRO A 259 -3.47 -11.11 4.02
C PRO A 259 -3.13 -11.11 2.53
N LEU A 260 -1.90 -11.51 2.18
CA LEU A 260 -1.60 -11.94 0.82
C LEU A 260 -1.99 -13.40 0.65
N THR A 261 -2.29 -13.81 -0.58
CA THR A 261 -2.30 -15.23 -0.92
C THR A 261 -0.91 -15.82 -0.67
N TYR A 262 -0.83 -17.10 -0.31
CA TYR A 262 0.46 -17.73 -0.06
C TYR A 262 1.41 -17.59 -1.26
N SER A 263 0.93 -17.89 -2.46
CA SER A 263 1.73 -17.79 -3.70
C SER A 263 2.23 -16.37 -3.97
N ALA A 264 1.41 -15.34 -3.80
CA ALA A 264 1.85 -13.97 -4.02
C ALA A 264 2.91 -13.53 -3.00
N GLY A 265 2.74 -13.93 -1.73
CA GLY A 265 3.74 -13.70 -0.70
C GLY A 265 5.05 -14.43 -0.99
N ALA A 266 5.01 -15.72 -1.30
CA ALA A 266 6.17 -16.52 -1.66
C ALA A 266 6.91 -15.93 -2.88
N GLU A 267 6.19 -15.53 -3.94
CA GLU A 267 6.80 -14.86 -5.10
C GLU A 267 7.48 -13.55 -4.72
N MET A 268 6.85 -12.73 -3.89
CA MET A 268 7.42 -11.49 -3.42
C MET A 268 8.72 -11.72 -2.66
N PHE A 269 8.74 -12.63 -1.68
CA PHE A 269 9.93 -12.89 -0.87
C PHE A 269 11.02 -13.62 -1.64
N GLU A 270 10.69 -14.66 -2.40
CA GLU A 270 11.68 -15.54 -3.02
C GLU A 270 12.09 -15.07 -4.41
N ARG A 271 11.12 -14.66 -5.24
CA ARG A 271 11.42 -14.28 -6.63
C ARG A 271 11.81 -12.81 -6.77
N PHE A 272 11.21 -11.90 -5.95
CA PHE A 272 11.51 -10.47 -6.03
C PHE A 272 12.65 -10.11 -5.06
N PHE A 273 12.46 -10.25 -3.75
CA PHE A 273 13.50 -9.86 -2.79
C PHE A 273 14.77 -10.73 -2.90
N ARG A 274 14.65 -12.05 -2.87
CA ARG A 274 15.81 -12.94 -2.98
C ARG A 274 16.36 -12.97 -4.41
N GLY A 275 15.50 -13.18 -5.41
CA GLY A 275 15.86 -13.45 -6.79
C GLY A 275 16.04 -12.23 -7.68
N ASP A 276 15.57 -11.05 -7.27
CA ASP A 276 15.54 -9.81 -8.09
C ASP A 276 15.08 -10.06 -9.53
N ARG A 277 13.99 -10.83 -9.70
CA ARG A 277 13.53 -11.18 -11.06
C ARG A 277 13.13 -9.95 -11.88
N PRO A 278 12.39 -8.95 -11.33
CA PRO A 278 12.10 -7.72 -12.08
C PRO A 278 13.36 -6.94 -12.46
N GLY A 279 14.22 -6.59 -11.50
CA GLY A 279 15.42 -5.81 -11.72
C GLY A 279 16.47 -6.54 -12.55
N GLY A 280 16.52 -7.88 -12.45
CA GLY A 280 17.38 -8.74 -13.27
C GLY A 280 16.84 -9.02 -14.68
N GLY A 281 15.66 -8.47 -15.03
CA GLY A 281 15.03 -8.69 -16.33
C GLY A 281 14.63 -10.14 -16.58
N ARG A 282 14.28 -10.89 -15.54
CA ARG A 282 13.91 -12.31 -15.61
C ARG A 282 12.47 -12.57 -15.15
N TRP A 283 11.68 -11.51 -15.09
CA TRP A 283 10.27 -11.60 -14.74
C TRP A 283 9.40 -11.74 -15.99
N TRP A 284 8.55 -12.75 -16.00
CA TRP A 284 7.64 -13.07 -17.09
C TRP A 284 6.21 -13.11 -16.57
N VAL A 285 5.29 -12.53 -17.30
CA VAL A 285 3.85 -12.58 -17.04
C VAL A 285 3.13 -12.94 -18.34
N LYS A 286 2.29 -13.95 -18.36
CA LYS A 286 1.59 -14.43 -19.57
C LYS A 286 2.53 -14.63 -20.76
N GLY A 287 3.71 -15.18 -20.54
CA GLY A 287 4.68 -15.45 -21.64
C GLY A 287 5.40 -14.19 -22.14
N THR A 288 5.14 -13.01 -21.59
CA THR A 288 5.81 -11.76 -21.94
C THR A 288 6.87 -11.41 -20.89
N ARG A 289 8.08 -11.13 -21.34
CA ARG A 289 9.16 -10.65 -20.49
C ARG A 289 8.94 -9.17 -20.17
N ILE A 290 8.82 -8.85 -18.88
CA ILE A 290 8.55 -7.48 -18.42
C ILE A 290 9.87 -6.71 -18.32
N LEU A 291 10.00 -5.67 -19.12
CA LEU A 291 11.18 -4.80 -19.18
C LEU A 291 10.74 -3.33 -19.25
N PRO A 292 11.11 -2.47 -18.30
CA PRO A 292 10.78 -1.05 -18.32
C PRO A 292 11.22 -0.33 -19.59
N SER A 293 12.34 -0.77 -20.19
CA SER A 293 12.88 -0.21 -21.44
C SER A 293 12.05 -0.54 -22.70
N ARG A 294 11.04 -1.42 -22.57
CA ARG A 294 10.14 -1.81 -23.68
C ARG A 294 8.73 -1.22 -23.55
N LEU A 295 8.51 -0.35 -22.57
CA LEU A 295 7.24 0.37 -22.45
C LEU A 295 7.02 1.24 -23.68
N ALA A 296 5.84 1.09 -24.29
CA ALA A 296 5.46 1.81 -25.51
C ALA A 296 4.67 3.12 -25.23
N CYS A 297 4.49 3.47 -23.96
CA CYS A 297 3.75 4.65 -23.54
C CYS A 297 4.65 5.65 -22.80
N PRO A 298 4.27 6.93 -22.73
CA PRO A 298 4.88 7.89 -21.81
C PRO A 298 4.88 7.36 -20.38
N ALA A 299 5.98 7.52 -19.65
CA ALA A 299 6.09 6.97 -18.31
C ALA A 299 6.83 7.92 -17.35
N LEU A 300 6.23 8.14 -16.18
CA LEU A 300 6.77 8.97 -15.09
C LEU A 300 7.06 8.12 -13.85
N GLU A 301 8.22 8.34 -13.25
CA GLU A 301 8.62 7.69 -12.01
C GLU A 301 8.79 8.72 -10.88
N LEU A 302 7.89 8.68 -9.89
CA LEU A 302 7.97 9.54 -8.70
C LEU A 302 8.69 8.79 -7.58
N LEU A 303 9.83 9.34 -7.17
CA LEU A 303 10.76 8.71 -6.22
C LEU A 303 10.78 9.47 -4.90
N SER A 304 10.93 8.75 -3.82
CA SER A 304 11.19 9.34 -2.51
C SER A 304 12.68 9.22 -2.15
N THR A 305 13.32 10.33 -1.80
CA THR A 305 14.73 10.32 -1.35
C THR A 305 14.89 9.97 0.13
N THR A 306 13.78 9.94 0.89
CA THR A 306 13.78 9.66 2.33
C THR A 306 12.97 8.40 2.69
N ASP A 307 12.53 7.65 1.69
CA ASP A 307 11.78 6.42 1.85
C ASP A 307 12.68 5.28 2.35
N ARG A 308 12.31 4.66 3.45
CA ARG A 308 12.98 3.47 3.99
C ARG A 308 12.28 2.18 3.60
N ILE A 309 11.01 2.27 3.15
CA ILE A 309 10.23 1.12 2.70
C ILE A 309 10.60 0.77 1.26
N VAL A 310 10.65 1.77 0.39
CA VAL A 310 11.08 1.63 -1.02
C VAL A 310 12.18 2.64 -1.31
N PRO A 311 13.45 2.30 -1.05
CA PRO A 311 14.56 3.18 -1.32
C PRO A 311 14.63 3.60 -2.80
N ALA A 312 14.92 4.87 -3.08
CA ALA A 312 15.01 5.41 -4.45
C ALA A 312 15.93 4.61 -5.38
N ALA A 313 16.95 3.96 -4.82
CA ALA A 313 17.86 3.08 -5.58
C ALA A 313 17.16 1.87 -6.20
N THR A 314 16.00 1.47 -5.70
CA THR A 314 15.22 0.34 -6.21
C THR A 314 14.38 0.69 -7.45
N ALA A 315 14.35 1.93 -7.85
CA ALA A 315 13.59 2.45 -8.98
C ALA A 315 13.87 1.71 -10.30
N ALA A 316 12.87 1.67 -11.17
CA ALA A 316 12.98 1.06 -12.51
C ALA A 316 13.95 1.83 -13.42
N GLY A 317 14.02 3.14 -13.27
CA GLY A 317 14.84 4.02 -14.08
C GLY A 317 14.14 4.45 -15.36
N LEU A 318 12.86 4.83 -15.24
CA LEU A 318 12.09 5.39 -16.34
C LEU A 318 12.69 6.70 -16.83
N ALA A 319 12.39 7.09 -18.07
CA ALA A 319 13.02 8.25 -18.72
C ALA A 319 12.69 9.56 -17.98
N GLU A 320 11.42 9.78 -17.62
CA GLU A 320 11.00 10.90 -16.80
C GLU A 320 10.96 10.49 -15.33
N ARG A 321 11.70 11.20 -14.48
CA ARG A 321 11.79 10.92 -13.04
C ARG A 321 11.75 12.19 -12.24
N ARG A 322 11.06 12.15 -11.10
CA ARG A 322 11.05 13.25 -10.12
C ARG A 322 11.36 12.70 -8.73
N SER A 323 12.39 13.27 -8.12
CA SER A 323 12.84 12.89 -6.77
C SER A 323 12.31 13.88 -5.74
N LEU A 324 11.67 13.37 -4.68
CA LEU A 324 10.94 14.15 -3.68
C LEU A 324 11.45 13.82 -2.27
N ALA A 325 11.66 14.84 -1.45
CA ALA A 325 12.06 14.67 -0.05
C ALA A 325 10.84 14.44 0.86
N LEU A 326 10.09 13.38 0.58
CA LEU A 326 8.91 12.94 1.33
C LEU A 326 9.09 11.46 1.68
N GLY A 327 8.59 11.01 2.84
CA GLY A 327 8.57 9.58 3.17
C GLY A 327 7.53 8.82 2.33
N HIS A 328 7.60 7.48 2.33
CA HIS A 328 6.74 6.59 1.55
C HIS A 328 5.26 6.98 1.57
N VAL A 329 4.66 6.92 2.74
CA VAL A 329 3.25 7.29 2.97
C VAL A 329 3.04 8.79 2.85
N GLY A 330 4.06 9.59 3.20
CA GLY A 330 4.06 11.05 3.10
C GLY A 330 3.91 11.58 1.68
N MET A 331 4.25 10.80 0.65
CA MET A 331 4.01 11.15 -0.75
C MET A 331 2.51 11.18 -1.09
N ILE A 332 1.70 10.40 -0.40
CA ILE A 332 0.26 10.30 -0.65
C ILE A 332 -0.54 11.21 0.30
N VAL A 333 -0.29 11.10 1.62
CA VAL A 333 -1.16 11.73 2.63
C VAL A 333 -0.45 12.76 3.52
N GLY A 334 0.82 13.06 3.24
CA GLY A 334 1.59 14.04 4.02
C GLY A 334 1.13 15.48 3.76
N GLY A 335 1.36 16.39 4.72
CA GLY A 335 0.92 17.79 4.61
C GLY A 335 1.45 18.53 3.38
N ARG A 336 2.59 18.09 2.79
CA ARG A 336 3.14 18.63 1.54
C ARG A 336 2.81 17.80 0.30
N ALA A 337 2.05 16.69 0.45
CA ALA A 337 1.76 15.80 -0.68
C ALA A 337 1.00 16.51 -1.80
N ARG A 338 0.04 17.38 -1.47
CA ARG A 338 -0.76 18.11 -2.47
C ARG A 338 0.11 18.99 -3.37
N GLU A 339 1.02 19.73 -2.81
CA GLU A 339 1.92 20.61 -3.56
C GLU A 339 2.98 19.81 -4.34
N MET A 340 3.64 18.88 -3.66
CA MET A 340 4.83 18.23 -4.21
C MET A 340 4.53 17.01 -5.08
N VAL A 341 3.36 16.38 -4.91
CA VAL A 341 2.99 15.15 -5.62
C VAL A 341 1.69 15.32 -6.40
N TRP A 342 0.58 15.71 -5.74
CA TRP A 342 -0.73 15.67 -6.38
C TRP A 342 -0.85 16.65 -7.56
N GLN A 343 -0.42 17.90 -7.38
CA GLN A 343 -0.44 18.90 -8.45
C GLN A 343 0.46 18.51 -9.63
N PRO A 344 1.75 18.16 -9.43
CA PRO A 344 2.60 17.72 -10.52
C PRO A 344 2.11 16.42 -11.19
N LEU A 345 1.50 15.52 -10.43
CA LEU A 345 0.87 14.30 -10.96
C LEU A 345 -0.30 14.65 -11.87
N ARG A 346 -1.23 15.50 -11.40
CA ARG A 346 -2.36 15.97 -12.20
C ARG A 346 -1.90 16.58 -13.53
N ASP A 347 -0.91 17.47 -13.48
CA ASP A 347 -0.41 18.15 -14.68
C ASP A 347 0.15 17.16 -15.70
N TRP A 348 0.88 16.15 -15.22
CA TRP A 348 1.39 15.09 -16.08
C TRP A 348 0.27 14.21 -16.64
N LEU A 349 -0.73 13.84 -15.83
CA LEU A 349 -1.88 13.03 -16.26
C LEU A 349 -2.69 13.73 -17.35
N LEU A 350 -2.94 15.04 -17.19
CA LEU A 350 -3.65 15.82 -18.20
C LEU A 350 -2.84 15.96 -19.50
N ALA A 351 -1.53 16.15 -19.42
CA ALA A 351 -0.67 16.17 -20.58
C ALA A 351 -0.65 14.81 -21.31
N ALA A 352 -0.50 13.71 -20.59
CA ALA A 352 -0.47 12.36 -21.16
C ALA A 352 -1.82 11.94 -21.78
N ALA A 353 -2.95 12.47 -21.27
CA ALA A 353 -4.27 12.23 -21.83
C ALA A 353 -4.42 12.78 -23.28
N HIS A 354 -3.69 13.82 -23.63
CA HIS A 354 -3.70 14.47 -24.95
C HIS A 354 -2.66 13.92 -25.92
N THR A 355 -1.76 13.05 -25.46
CA THR A 355 -0.79 12.38 -26.34
C THR A 355 -1.49 11.30 -27.17
N LYS A 356 -1.41 11.43 -28.50
CA LYS A 356 -2.01 10.48 -29.46
C LYS A 356 -1.19 9.19 -29.56
#